data_552e4702e93c2babf1af55dd37f76d84
#
_entry.id   552e4702e93c2babf1af55dd37f76d84
#
_cell.length_a   1.000
_cell.length_b   1.000
_cell.length_c   1.000
_cell.angle_alpha   90.00
_cell.angle_beta   90.00
_cell.angle_gamma   90.00
#
_symmetry.space_group_name_H-M   'P 1'
#
loop_
_entity.id
_entity.type
_entity.pdbx_description
1 polymer ?
#
loop_
_entity_poly.entity_id
_entity_poly.type
_entity_poly.pdbx_seq_one_letter_code
_entity_poly.pdbx_strand_id
1 'polypeptide(L)'
;MGLALLVVIWLITLVSTYYFYLQHHQDKWPMLPLASAHGGAMDQQMALTLVLMGIVFLAAQLGLGLFVWKYRDRSSAQAEYSHGHTGLEWTWTALTAVLFIGLNLMGYNVWAEARFQGAKPGALQVEVTAVQFAWYFRYPGPDGKFGKVDTQKADASVGNEGALGLDLNDPASADDVVVQTL
;
A
#
# COMPACT_ATOMS: atom_id res chain seq x y z
N MET A 1 -18.92 -22.44 30.34
CA MET A 1 -18.78 -21.21 29.55
C MET A 1 -17.48 -21.19 28.71
N GLY A 2 -16.28 -21.43 29.24
CA GLY A 2 -15.02 -21.29 28.49
C GLY A 2 -14.89 -22.16 27.22
N LEU A 3 -15.42 -23.41 27.21
CA LEU A 3 -15.40 -24.23 26.00
C LEU A 3 -16.31 -23.64 24.88
N ALA A 4 -17.47 -23.13 25.26
CA ALA A 4 -18.39 -22.53 24.31
C ALA A 4 -17.76 -21.27 23.68
N LEU A 5 -17.10 -20.44 24.49
CA LEU A 5 -16.37 -19.26 23.98
C LEU A 5 -15.22 -19.64 23.06
N LEU A 6 -14.42 -20.65 23.40
CA LEU A 6 -13.36 -21.17 22.51
C LEU A 6 -13.95 -21.60 21.15
N VAL A 7 -15.02 -22.39 21.17
CA VAL A 7 -15.66 -22.87 19.94
C VAL A 7 -16.19 -21.71 19.11
N VAL A 8 -16.82 -20.72 19.73
CA VAL A 8 -17.31 -19.52 19.02
C VAL A 8 -16.17 -18.72 18.39
N ILE A 9 -15.09 -18.45 19.15
CA ILE A 9 -13.93 -17.71 18.64
C ILE A 9 -13.32 -18.45 17.44
N TRP A 10 -13.07 -19.76 17.56
CA TRP A 10 -12.46 -20.51 16.47
C TRP A 10 -13.39 -20.66 15.27
N LEU A 11 -14.69 -20.85 15.49
CA LEU A 11 -15.66 -20.93 14.42
C LEU A 11 -15.73 -19.60 13.63
N ILE A 12 -15.82 -18.47 14.32
CA ILE A 12 -15.80 -17.15 13.67
C ILE A 12 -14.49 -16.95 12.90
N THR A 13 -13.35 -17.30 13.50
CA THR A 13 -12.03 -17.19 12.85
C THR A 13 -11.95 -18.05 11.59
N LEU A 14 -12.35 -19.31 11.66
CA LEU A 14 -12.29 -20.22 10.50
C LEU A 14 -13.27 -19.81 9.40
N VAL A 15 -14.49 -19.43 9.76
CA VAL A 15 -15.51 -18.99 8.80
C VAL A 15 -15.07 -17.71 8.11
N SER A 16 -14.57 -16.71 8.85
CA SER A 16 -14.11 -15.45 8.27
C SER A 16 -12.89 -15.65 7.36
N THR A 17 -11.93 -16.48 7.78
CA THR A 17 -10.75 -16.82 6.98
C THR A 17 -11.12 -17.58 5.71
N TYR A 18 -12.02 -18.56 5.83
CA TYR A 18 -12.51 -19.33 4.68
C TYR A 18 -13.31 -18.44 3.70
N TYR A 19 -14.16 -17.56 4.23
CA TYR A 19 -14.89 -16.60 3.41
C TYR A 19 -13.95 -15.64 2.66
N PHE A 20 -12.93 -15.11 3.33
CA PHE A 20 -11.91 -14.28 2.70
C PHE A 20 -11.18 -15.03 1.58
N TYR A 21 -10.77 -16.27 1.84
CA TYR A 21 -10.14 -17.14 0.84
C TYR A 21 -11.06 -17.38 -0.37
N LEU A 22 -12.33 -17.68 -0.16
CA LEU A 22 -13.30 -17.88 -1.24
C LEU A 22 -13.51 -16.63 -2.09
N GLN A 23 -13.60 -15.45 -1.45
CA GLN A 23 -13.78 -14.18 -2.18
C GLN A 23 -12.58 -13.88 -3.08
N HIS A 24 -11.38 -14.20 -2.61
CA HIS A 24 -10.16 -14.03 -3.39
C HIS A 24 -10.08 -15.02 -4.56
N HIS A 25 -10.43 -16.29 -4.36
CA HIS A 25 -10.38 -17.33 -5.40
C HIS A 25 -11.53 -17.27 -6.42
N GLN A 26 -12.66 -16.67 -6.08
CA GLN A 26 -13.83 -16.58 -6.97
C GLN A 26 -13.84 -15.30 -7.81
N ASP A 27 -12.72 -14.63 -7.95
CA ASP A 27 -12.54 -13.36 -8.68
C ASP A 27 -13.53 -12.25 -8.27
N LYS A 28 -14.10 -12.35 -7.07
CA LYS A 28 -14.97 -11.30 -6.53
C LYS A 28 -14.17 -10.11 -6.00
N TRP A 29 -12.94 -10.36 -5.61
CA TRP A 29 -11.90 -9.35 -5.34
C TRP A 29 -10.63 -9.71 -6.11
N PRO A 30 -10.66 -9.67 -7.43
CA PRO A 30 -9.49 -9.98 -8.23
C PRO A 30 -8.43 -8.90 -8.00
N MET A 31 -7.18 -9.32 -8.00
CA MET A 31 -6.08 -8.39 -8.27
C MET A 31 -6.32 -7.81 -9.66
N LEU A 32 -6.29 -6.50 -9.79
CA LEU A 32 -6.44 -5.86 -11.09
C LEU A 32 -5.33 -6.35 -12.05
N PRO A 33 -5.62 -6.47 -13.35
CA PRO A 33 -4.61 -6.87 -14.31
C PRO A 33 -3.43 -5.89 -14.28
N LEU A 34 -2.22 -6.42 -14.39
CA LEU A 34 -0.99 -5.63 -14.35
C LEU A 34 -0.98 -4.60 -15.49
N ALA A 35 -1.03 -3.34 -15.15
CA ALA A 35 -1.00 -2.23 -16.10
C ALA A 35 0.39 -1.57 -16.20
N SER A 36 1.34 -1.94 -15.33
CA SER A 36 2.70 -1.39 -15.32
C SER A 36 3.76 -2.45 -15.04
N ALA A 37 4.99 -2.18 -15.47
CA ALA A 37 6.14 -3.06 -15.20
C ALA A 37 6.45 -3.18 -13.69
N HIS A 38 6.13 -2.16 -12.90
CA HIS A 38 6.33 -2.15 -11.44
C HIS A 38 5.18 -2.79 -10.66
N GLY A 39 4.01 -2.98 -11.29
CA GLY A 39 2.82 -3.53 -10.66
C GLY A 39 3.05 -4.92 -10.05
N GLY A 40 3.82 -5.78 -10.73
CA GLY A 40 4.11 -7.12 -10.23
C GLY A 40 4.85 -7.15 -8.90
N ALA A 41 5.81 -6.24 -8.69
CA ALA A 41 6.52 -6.12 -7.41
C ALA A 41 5.60 -5.62 -6.29
N MET A 42 4.70 -4.69 -6.60
CA MET A 42 3.70 -4.17 -5.66
C MET A 42 2.70 -5.26 -5.25
N ASP A 43 2.22 -6.06 -6.22
CA ASP A 43 1.29 -7.16 -5.97
C ASP A 43 1.93 -8.27 -5.14
N GLN A 44 3.19 -8.61 -5.40
CA GLN A 44 3.94 -9.57 -4.58
C GLN A 44 4.12 -9.08 -3.15
N GLN A 45 4.46 -7.80 -2.96
CA GLN A 45 4.59 -7.20 -1.64
C GLN A 45 3.25 -7.23 -0.89
N MET A 46 2.15 -6.91 -1.55
CA MET A 46 0.81 -6.97 -0.97
C MET A 46 0.43 -8.41 -0.60
N ALA A 47 0.64 -9.37 -1.49
CA ALA A 47 0.36 -10.77 -1.24
C ALA A 47 1.17 -11.32 -0.04
N LEU A 48 2.48 -11.02 0.03
CA LEU A 48 3.32 -11.39 1.15
C LEU A 48 2.81 -10.80 2.47
N THR A 49 2.45 -9.51 2.46
CA THR A 49 1.91 -8.83 3.63
C THR A 49 0.60 -9.49 4.10
N LEU A 50 -0.30 -9.79 3.17
CA LEU A 50 -1.57 -10.47 3.48
C LEU A 50 -1.34 -11.86 4.08
N VAL A 51 -0.41 -12.65 3.54
CA VAL A 51 -0.08 -13.98 4.07
C VAL A 51 0.49 -13.89 5.48
N LEU A 52 1.47 -13.00 5.70
CA LEU A 52 2.09 -12.83 7.03
C LEU A 52 1.08 -12.32 8.06
N MET A 53 0.27 -11.33 7.70
CA MET A 53 -0.79 -10.82 8.58
C MET A 53 -1.86 -11.89 8.86
N GLY A 54 -2.22 -12.70 7.85
CA GLY A 54 -3.13 -13.84 8.01
C GLY A 54 -2.60 -14.87 9.01
N ILE A 55 -1.31 -15.20 8.93
CA ILE A 55 -0.66 -16.12 9.91
C ILE A 55 -0.72 -15.54 11.31
N VAL A 56 -0.35 -14.26 11.49
CA VAL A 56 -0.40 -13.58 12.80
C VAL A 56 -1.83 -13.53 13.33
N PHE A 57 -2.80 -13.22 12.48
CA PHE A 57 -4.21 -13.21 12.84
C PHE A 57 -4.69 -14.57 13.34
N LEU A 58 -4.41 -15.63 12.58
CA LEU A 58 -4.78 -16.99 12.96
C LEU A 58 -4.12 -17.41 14.27
N ALA A 59 -2.81 -17.15 14.42
CA ALA A 59 -2.08 -17.47 15.64
C ALA A 59 -2.67 -16.74 16.87
N ALA A 60 -2.99 -15.46 16.73
CA ALA A 60 -3.58 -14.65 17.79
C ALA A 60 -4.98 -15.17 18.19
N GLN A 61 -5.85 -15.44 17.21
CA GLN A 61 -7.22 -15.89 17.47
C GLN A 61 -7.27 -17.32 18.04
N LEU A 62 -6.44 -18.22 17.53
CA LEU A 62 -6.32 -19.57 18.06
C LEU A 62 -5.76 -19.54 19.48
N GLY A 63 -4.72 -18.72 19.72
CA GLY A 63 -4.16 -18.49 21.04
C GLY A 63 -5.18 -17.91 22.02
N LEU A 64 -5.94 -16.91 21.60
CA LEU A 64 -7.00 -16.31 22.41
C LEU A 64 -8.04 -17.36 22.85
N GLY A 65 -8.53 -18.15 21.91
CA GLY A 65 -9.48 -19.22 22.21
C GLY A 65 -8.92 -20.23 23.22
N LEU A 66 -7.65 -20.64 23.05
CA LEU A 66 -6.97 -21.54 23.98
C LEU A 66 -6.84 -20.92 25.38
N PHE A 67 -6.48 -19.65 25.50
CA PHE A 67 -6.36 -18.98 26.79
C PHE A 67 -7.71 -18.84 27.48
N VAL A 68 -8.76 -18.46 26.78
CA VAL A 68 -10.14 -18.41 27.34
C VAL A 68 -10.57 -19.77 27.86
N TRP A 69 -10.23 -20.85 27.16
CA TRP A 69 -10.55 -22.21 27.62
C TRP A 69 -9.65 -22.65 28.76
N LYS A 70 -8.36 -22.41 28.71
CA LYS A 70 -7.37 -22.86 29.72
C LYS A 70 -7.58 -22.14 31.04
N TYR A 71 -7.80 -20.84 31.02
CA TYR A 71 -7.91 -19.95 32.18
C TYR A 71 -9.37 -19.68 32.57
N ARG A 72 -10.34 -20.53 32.12
CA ARG A 72 -11.72 -20.42 32.53
C ARG A 72 -11.88 -20.65 34.04
N ASP A 73 -12.85 -20.00 34.62
CA ASP A 73 -13.22 -20.23 36.03
C ASP A 73 -13.55 -21.72 36.31
N ARG A 74 -12.92 -22.25 37.34
CA ARG A 74 -13.14 -23.59 37.87
C ARG A 74 -13.37 -23.43 39.37
N SER A 75 -14.47 -23.90 39.87
CA SER A 75 -14.93 -23.76 41.28
C SER A 75 -13.92 -24.16 42.36
N SER A 76 -12.85 -24.87 42.01
CA SER A 76 -11.79 -25.30 42.94
C SER A 76 -10.41 -24.68 42.69
N ALA A 77 -10.27 -23.81 41.69
CA ALA A 77 -8.98 -23.21 41.35
C ALA A 77 -8.89 -21.79 41.91
N GLN A 78 -7.84 -21.53 42.67
CA GLN A 78 -7.49 -20.14 43.04
C GLN A 78 -6.72 -19.49 41.91
N ALA A 79 -7.01 -18.21 41.65
CA ALA A 79 -6.29 -17.43 40.67
C ALA A 79 -4.85 -17.16 41.18
N GLU A 80 -3.86 -17.49 40.38
CA GLU A 80 -2.48 -17.15 40.68
C GLU A 80 -2.24 -15.68 40.28
N TYR A 81 -1.68 -14.94 41.21
CA TYR A 81 -1.33 -13.55 40.96
C TYR A 81 0.04 -13.48 40.26
N SER A 82 0.08 -12.90 39.05
CA SER A 82 1.31 -12.72 38.28
C SER A 82 1.52 -11.26 37.92
N HIS A 83 2.74 -10.76 38.10
CA HIS A 83 3.15 -9.41 37.70
C HIS A 83 3.55 -9.29 36.20
N GLY A 84 3.34 -10.32 35.41
CA GLY A 84 3.80 -10.40 34.03
C GLY A 84 5.05 -11.28 33.89
N HIS A 85 5.50 -11.44 32.67
CA HIS A 85 6.70 -12.23 32.35
C HIS A 85 7.57 -11.44 31.37
N THR A 86 8.57 -10.75 31.90
CA THR A 86 9.47 -9.82 31.14
C THR A 86 10.08 -10.47 29.90
N GLY A 87 10.47 -11.76 30.00
CA GLY A 87 11.02 -12.49 28.86
C GLY A 87 10.01 -12.68 27.72
N LEU A 88 8.74 -12.96 28.06
CA LEU A 88 7.67 -13.09 27.06
C LEU A 88 7.35 -11.74 26.40
N GLU A 89 7.33 -10.68 27.19
CA GLU A 89 7.09 -9.31 26.72
C GLU A 89 8.17 -8.88 25.73
N TRP A 90 9.44 -9.07 26.06
CA TRP A 90 10.55 -8.78 25.15
C TRP A 90 10.54 -9.63 23.89
N THR A 91 10.21 -10.93 24.02
CA THR A 91 10.13 -11.84 22.87
C THR A 91 9.04 -11.38 21.90
N TRP A 92 7.86 -11.06 22.42
CA TRP A 92 6.74 -10.58 21.61
C TRP A 92 7.07 -9.24 20.93
N THR A 93 7.60 -8.30 21.70
CA THR A 93 8.00 -6.99 21.19
C THR A 93 9.08 -7.11 20.10
N ALA A 94 10.10 -7.93 20.31
CA ALA A 94 11.15 -8.15 19.32
C ALA A 94 10.60 -8.80 18.04
N LEU A 95 9.75 -9.82 18.16
CA LEU A 95 9.14 -10.51 17.03
C LEU A 95 8.28 -9.54 16.21
N THR A 96 7.46 -8.74 16.86
CA THR A 96 6.62 -7.74 16.20
C THR A 96 7.45 -6.65 15.53
N ALA A 97 8.51 -6.18 16.19
CA ALA A 97 9.42 -5.19 15.64
C ALA A 97 10.14 -5.70 14.39
N VAL A 98 10.66 -6.94 14.42
CA VAL A 98 11.33 -7.57 13.25
C VAL A 98 10.36 -7.71 12.09
N LEU A 99 9.14 -8.19 12.34
CA LEU A 99 8.11 -8.33 11.32
C LEU A 99 7.77 -6.97 10.69
N PHE A 100 7.53 -5.96 11.52
CA PHE A 100 7.14 -4.63 11.07
C PHE A 100 8.27 -3.94 10.30
N ILE A 101 9.49 -3.94 10.85
CA ILE A 101 10.66 -3.33 10.18
C ILE A 101 10.95 -4.07 8.88
N GLY A 102 10.92 -5.40 8.87
CA GLY A 102 11.17 -6.21 7.68
C GLY A 102 10.19 -5.88 6.54
N LEU A 103 8.89 -5.85 6.83
CA LEU A 103 7.86 -5.50 5.83
C LEU A 103 8.01 -4.06 5.33
N ASN A 104 8.35 -3.12 6.20
CA ASN A 104 8.58 -1.73 5.79
C ASN A 104 9.81 -1.57 4.89
N LEU A 105 10.92 -2.24 5.22
CA LEU A 105 12.13 -2.21 4.37
C LEU A 105 11.87 -2.83 2.99
N MET A 106 11.13 -3.93 2.93
CA MET A 106 10.74 -4.53 1.64
C MET A 106 9.84 -3.58 0.84
N GLY A 107 8.83 -3.00 1.47
CA GLY A 107 7.94 -2.01 0.84
C GLY A 107 8.68 -0.76 0.38
N TYR A 108 9.65 -0.28 1.17
CA TYR A 108 10.51 0.84 0.78
C TYR A 108 11.28 0.53 -0.51
N ASN A 109 11.86 -0.66 -0.65
CA ASN A 109 12.60 -1.02 -1.86
C ASN A 109 11.71 -1.02 -3.11
N VAL A 110 10.50 -1.59 -3.01
CA VAL A 110 9.51 -1.58 -4.11
C VAL A 110 9.09 -0.17 -4.47
N TRP A 111 8.85 0.66 -3.47
CA TRP A 111 8.48 2.07 -3.66
C TRP A 111 9.64 2.89 -4.26
N ALA A 112 10.86 2.69 -3.75
CA ALA A 112 12.05 3.41 -4.22
C ALA A 112 12.37 3.07 -5.68
N GLU A 113 12.21 1.83 -6.10
CA GLU A 113 12.37 1.43 -7.50
C GLU A 113 11.40 2.17 -8.43
N ALA A 114 10.14 2.34 -7.99
CA ALA A 114 9.14 3.01 -8.80
C ALA A 114 9.28 4.54 -8.83
N ARG A 115 9.95 5.15 -7.83
CA ARG A 115 9.95 6.62 -7.63
C ARG A 115 11.30 7.29 -7.84
N PHE A 116 12.40 6.60 -7.53
CA PHE A 116 13.73 7.24 -7.50
C PHE A 116 14.66 6.79 -8.63
N GLN A 117 14.30 5.75 -9.37
CA GLN A 117 15.15 5.24 -10.46
C GLN A 117 14.91 5.97 -11.78
N GLY A 118 14.48 7.15 -11.88
CA GLY A 118 14.33 7.92 -13.11
C GLY A 118 13.69 7.15 -14.29
N ALA A 119 13.55 7.80 -15.40
CA ALA A 119 13.02 7.20 -16.62
C ALA A 119 14.04 6.23 -17.25
N LYS A 120 13.57 5.08 -17.74
CA LYS A 120 14.41 4.15 -18.52
C LYS A 120 14.84 4.83 -19.84
N PRO A 121 16.02 4.47 -20.39
CA PRO A 121 16.42 4.98 -21.68
C PRO A 121 15.35 4.74 -22.76
N GLY A 122 14.98 5.78 -23.48
CA GLY A 122 13.93 5.74 -24.51
C GLY A 122 12.48 5.76 -23.97
N ALA A 123 12.27 5.93 -22.67
CA ALA A 123 10.92 6.12 -22.13
C ALA A 123 10.37 7.50 -22.50
N LEU A 124 9.12 7.53 -22.94
CA LEU A 124 8.39 8.77 -23.13
C LEU A 124 8.17 9.43 -21.76
N GLN A 125 8.64 10.67 -21.63
CA GLN A 125 8.37 11.50 -20.46
C GLN A 125 7.10 12.29 -20.68
N VAL A 126 6.22 12.31 -19.69
CA VAL A 126 4.99 13.08 -19.72
C VAL A 126 4.86 13.81 -18.40
N GLU A 127 4.76 15.13 -18.46
CA GLU A 127 4.44 15.94 -17.31
C GLU A 127 2.92 16.07 -17.19
N VAL A 128 2.38 15.80 -16.01
CA VAL A 128 0.94 15.86 -15.77
C VAL A 128 0.66 16.91 -14.71
N THR A 129 -0.07 17.95 -15.08
CA THR A 129 -0.51 19.01 -14.17
C THR A 129 -2.01 18.95 -14.00
N ALA A 130 -2.44 18.77 -12.75
CA ALA A 130 -3.86 18.79 -12.38
C ALA A 130 -4.23 20.16 -11.83
N VAL A 131 -5.24 20.76 -12.42
CA VAL A 131 -5.85 21.98 -11.91
C VAL A 131 -7.34 21.72 -11.67
N GLN A 132 -8.02 22.62 -10.95
CA GLN A 132 -9.43 22.46 -10.70
C GLN A 132 -10.21 22.42 -12.00
N PHE A 133 -10.80 21.24 -12.26
CA PHE A 133 -11.63 20.84 -13.40
C PHE A 133 -10.89 20.55 -14.72
N ALA A 134 -9.54 20.48 -14.74
CA ALA A 134 -8.81 20.11 -15.96
C ALA A 134 -7.51 19.38 -15.65
N TRP A 135 -7.10 18.54 -16.60
CA TRP A 135 -5.80 17.88 -16.61
C TRP A 135 -5.03 18.34 -17.84
N TYR A 136 -3.78 18.71 -17.63
CA TYR A 136 -2.86 19.07 -18.70
C TYR A 136 -1.76 18.02 -18.79
N PHE A 137 -1.55 17.50 -19.99
CA PHE A 137 -0.47 16.55 -20.31
C PHE A 137 0.52 17.29 -21.20
N ARG A 138 1.73 17.43 -20.73
CA ARG A 138 2.81 18.05 -21.51
C ARG A 138 3.82 17.00 -21.94
N TYR A 139 4.12 17.00 -23.20
CA TYR A 139 5.10 16.12 -23.84
C TYR A 139 6.28 16.97 -24.30
N PRO A 140 7.54 16.53 -24.06
CA PRO A 140 8.70 17.21 -24.65
C PRO A 140 8.65 16.99 -26.14
N GLY A 141 9.07 17.97 -26.88
CA GLY A 141 9.19 17.89 -28.34
C GLY A 141 10.25 16.90 -28.80
N PRO A 142 10.65 17.00 -30.09
CA PRO A 142 11.70 16.16 -30.65
C PRO A 142 13.07 16.30 -29.98
N ASP A 143 13.32 17.39 -29.28
CA ASP A 143 14.56 17.60 -28.53
C ASP A 143 14.59 16.82 -27.19
N GLY A 144 13.45 16.27 -26.75
CA GLY A 144 13.30 15.49 -25.54
C GLY A 144 13.47 16.28 -24.23
N LYS A 145 13.35 17.61 -24.29
CA LYS A 145 13.52 18.49 -23.13
C LYS A 145 12.25 19.29 -22.90
N PHE A 146 11.87 19.40 -21.65
CA PHE A 146 10.77 20.29 -21.25
C PHE A 146 11.24 21.71 -21.11
N GLY A 147 10.47 22.65 -21.66
CA GLY A 147 10.67 24.06 -21.46
C GLY A 147 10.40 24.50 -20.02
N LYS A 148 10.89 25.66 -19.64
CA LYS A 148 10.71 26.22 -18.30
C LYS A 148 9.26 26.60 -18.05
N VAL A 149 8.80 26.35 -16.82
CA VAL A 149 7.47 26.69 -16.34
C VAL A 149 7.59 27.64 -15.15
N ASP A 150 6.83 28.72 -15.17
CA ASP A 150 6.67 29.64 -14.06
C ASP A 150 5.20 29.64 -13.61
N THR A 151 4.92 28.86 -12.57
CA THR A 151 3.56 28.71 -12.05
C THR A 151 2.94 30.01 -11.53
N GLN A 152 3.76 31.04 -11.24
CA GLN A 152 3.27 32.36 -10.84
C GLN A 152 2.67 33.16 -12.02
N LYS A 153 3.02 32.77 -13.24
CA LYS A 153 2.52 33.34 -14.49
C LYS A 153 1.43 32.49 -15.16
N ALA A 154 0.97 31.44 -14.48
CA ALA A 154 -0.07 30.57 -15.01
C ALA A 154 -1.38 31.35 -15.19
N ASP A 155 -1.86 31.40 -16.45
CA ASP A 155 -3.11 32.05 -16.85
C ASP A 155 -3.87 31.19 -17.86
N ALA A 156 -4.92 30.53 -17.39
CA ALA A 156 -5.75 29.67 -18.23
C ALA A 156 -6.51 30.42 -19.34
N SER A 157 -6.57 31.75 -19.30
CA SER A 157 -7.22 32.54 -20.35
C SER A 157 -6.40 32.61 -21.66
N VAL A 158 -5.11 32.28 -21.58
CA VAL A 158 -4.14 32.38 -22.72
C VAL A 158 -3.93 31.01 -23.40
N GLY A 159 -4.79 30.03 -23.14
CA GLY A 159 -4.69 28.69 -23.72
C GLY A 159 -3.96 27.68 -22.82
N ASN A 160 -3.74 26.49 -23.36
CA ASN A 160 -3.17 25.37 -22.57
C ASN A 160 -1.74 25.66 -22.09
N GLU A 161 -0.93 26.30 -22.89
CA GLU A 161 0.45 26.67 -22.56
C GLU A 161 0.48 27.75 -21.46
N GLY A 162 -0.39 28.75 -21.58
CA GLY A 162 -0.56 29.78 -20.56
C GLY A 162 -1.08 29.21 -19.23
N ALA A 163 -2.00 28.24 -19.27
CA ALA A 163 -2.51 27.59 -18.07
C ALA A 163 -1.41 26.92 -17.23
N LEU A 164 -0.32 26.49 -17.86
CA LEU A 164 0.85 25.94 -17.19
C LEU A 164 1.88 27.01 -16.80
N GLY A 165 1.77 28.23 -17.33
CA GLY A 165 2.80 29.27 -17.18
C GLY A 165 4.09 28.95 -17.95
N LEU A 166 3.96 28.36 -19.15
CA LEU A 166 5.09 27.99 -19.98
C LEU A 166 5.85 29.27 -20.47
N ASP A 167 7.16 29.29 -20.33
CA ASP A 167 7.97 30.37 -20.81
C ASP A 167 8.22 30.22 -22.32
N LEU A 168 7.42 30.91 -23.13
CA LEU A 168 7.51 30.87 -24.59
C LEU A 168 8.80 31.49 -25.15
N ASN A 169 9.62 32.16 -24.34
CA ASN A 169 10.93 32.63 -24.73
C ASN A 169 12.04 31.59 -24.55
N ASP A 170 11.75 30.49 -23.87
CA ASP A 170 12.66 29.36 -23.76
C ASP A 170 12.62 28.53 -25.06
N PRO A 171 13.74 28.36 -25.77
CA PRO A 171 13.77 27.56 -27.00
C PRO A 171 13.23 26.12 -26.81
N ALA A 172 13.42 25.52 -25.62
CA ALA A 172 12.91 24.19 -25.31
C ALA A 172 11.38 24.16 -25.13
N SER A 173 10.72 25.30 -24.96
CA SER A 173 9.27 25.38 -24.91
C SER A 173 8.60 25.36 -26.29
N ALA A 174 9.37 25.69 -27.34
CA ALA A 174 8.83 25.94 -28.67
C ALA A 174 8.26 24.67 -29.35
N ASP A 175 8.73 23.51 -28.95
CA ASP A 175 8.30 22.20 -29.48
C ASP A 175 7.55 21.33 -28.46
N ASP A 176 7.34 21.84 -27.25
CA ASP A 176 6.48 21.21 -26.26
C ASP A 176 5.03 21.12 -26.76
N VAL A 177 4.41 19.97 -26.54
CA VAL A 177 3.00 19.76 -26.88
C VAL A 177 2.17 19.65 -25.62
N VAL A 178 1.20 20.54 -25.44
CA VAL A 178 0.30 20.55 -24.28
C VAL A 178 -1.11 20.15 -24.72
N VAL A 179 -1.62 19.09 -24.10
CA VAL A 179 -2.97 18.56 -24.34
C VAL A 179 -3.79 18.71 -23.06
N GLN A 180 -4.97 19.30 -23.18
CA GLN A 180 -5.94 19.40 -22.08
C GLN A 180 -7.00 18.33 -22.22
N THR A 181 -7.37 17.71 -21.08
CA THR A 181 -8.56 16.87 -20.95
C THR A 181 -9.41 17.32 -19.77
N LEU A 182 -10.70 17.17 -19.88
CA LEU A 182 -11.67 17.42 -18.81
C LEU A 182 -11.82 16.18 -17.92
#